data_39128a77b85dd49387f9a7a266e82ab3
#
_entry.id   39128a77b85dd49387f9a7a266e82ab3
#
_cell.length_a   1.000
_cell.length_b   1.000
_cell.length_c   1.000
_cell.angle_alpha   90.00
_cell.angle_beta   90.00
_cell.angle_gamma   90.00
#
_symmetry.space_group_name_H-M   'P 1'
#
loop_
_entity.id
_entity.type
_entity.pdbx_description
1 polymer ?
#
loop_
_entity_poly.entity_id
_entity_poly.type
_entity_poly.pdbx_seq_one_letter_code
_entity_poly.pdbx_strand_id
1 'polypeptide(L)'
;MLLYRAGQLAAAREAVDGLGFQRHEAPGAHPDERPVRIGTIDHDGETFRVHVHILTGEAAEVARQRHFRDTLRADLALVAAYVADKRRIAAGGGIGDGEAYANAKGQFIASVNETR
;
A
#
# COMPACT_ATOMS: atom_id res chain seq x y z
N MET A 1 1.14 5.43 3.95
CA MET A 1 -0.23 5.49 4.48
C MET A 1 -0.43 6.83 5.18
N LEU A 2 -1.43 7.59 4.77
CA LEU A 2 -1.82 8.84 5.41
C LEU A 2 -3.12 8.63 6.18
N LEU A 3 -3.13 8.98 7.47
CA LEU A 3 -4.30 8.82 8.31
C LEU A 3 -5.02 10.16 8.49
N TYR A 4 -6.34 10.16 8.41
CA TYR A 4 -7.17 11.32 8.68
C TYR A 4 -8.15 11.03 9.83
N ARG A 5 -8.63 12.08 10.46
CA ARG A 5 -9.69 11.98 11.47
C ARG A 5 -11.05 11.91 10.79
N ALA A 6 -12.02 11.29 11.46
CA ALA A 6 -13.39 11.26 10.97
C ALA A 6 -13.88 12.67 10.60
N GLY A 7 -14.52 12.81 9.45
CA GLY A 7 -15.01 14.09 8.95
C GLY A 7 -13.97 14.97 8.24
N GLN A 8 -12.70 14.53 8.13
CA GLN A 8 -11.63 15.31 7.50
C GLN A 8 -11.13 14.73 6.18
N LEU A 9 -11.89 13.83 5.56
CA LEU A 9 -11.49 13.19 4.30
C LEU A 9 -11.21 14.21 3.20
N ALA A 10 -12.09 15.20 3.02
CA ALA A 10 -11.92 16.22 1.99
C ALA A 10 -10.64 17.02 2.19
N ALA A 11 -10.34 17.43 3.42
CA ALA A 11 -9.11 18.15 3.76
C ALA A 11 -7.86 17.31 3.50
N ALA A 12 -7.90 16.01 3.81
CA ALA A 12 -6.81 15.09 3.55
C ALA A 12 -6.55 14.94 2.05
N ARG A 13 -7.62 14.78 1.25
CA ARG A 13 -7.50 14.72 -0.22
C ARG A 13 -6.91 15.99 -0.80
N GLU A 14 -7.40 17.15 -0.36
CA GLU A 14 -6.88 18.46 -0.83
C GLU A 14 -5.40 18.62 -0.51
N ALA A 15 -4.97 18.21 0.68
CA ALA A 15 -3.57 18.30 1.07
C ALA A 15 -2.67 17.46 0.15
N VAL A 16 -3.09 16.24 -0.16
CA VAL A 16 -2.33 15.33 -1.05
C VAL A 16 -2.38 15.83 -2.50
N ASP A 17 -3.54 16.26 -2.98
CA ASP A 17 -3.69 16.80 -4.34
C ASP A 17 -2.86 18.06 -4.53
N GLY A 18 -2.75 18.90 -3.49
CA GLY A 18 -1.91 20.10 -3.50
C GLY A 18 -0.41 19.81 -3.62
N LEU A 19 0.04 18.61 -3.32
CA LEU A 19 1.42 18.16 -3.52
C LEU A 19 1.69 17.66 -4.94
N GLY A 20 0.69 17.67 -5.83
CA GLY A 20 0.82 17.23 -7.20
C GLY A 20 0.52 15.75 -7.44
N PHE A 21 0.04 15.03 -6.43
CA PHE A 21 -0.37 13.64 -6.61
C PHE A 21 -1.68 13.54 -7.38
N GLN A 22 -1.83 12.50 -8.19
CA GLN A 22 -2.97 12.31 -9.08
C GLN A 22 -3.84 11.13 -8.63
N ARG A 23 -5.09 11.12 -9.08
CA ARG A 23 -5.99 9.99 -8.84
C ARG A 23 -5.47 8.74 -9.53
N HIS A 24 -5.62 7.60 -8.88
CA HIS A 24 -5.37 6.29 -9.47
C HIS A 24 -6.62 5.81 -10.19
N GLU A 25 -6.58 5.77 -11.51
CA GLU A 25 -7.76 5.49 -12.35
C GLU A 25 -7.87 4.02 -12.81
N ALA A 26 -7.20 3.10 -12.13
CA ALA A 26 -7.27 1.69 -12.49
C ALA A 26 -8.69 1.13 -12.31
N PRO A 27 -9.13 0.17 -13.16
CA PRO A 27 -10.39 -0.53 -12.95
C PRO A 27 -10.43 -1.21 -11.58
N GLY A 28 -11.57 -1.17 -10.91
CA GLY A 28 -11.69 -1.65 -9.54
C GLY A 28 -11.20 -0.63 -8.52
N ALA A 29 -11.28 0.63 -8.88
CA ALA A 29 -10.83 1.76 -8.08
C ALA A 29 -11.20 1.65 -6.62
N HIS A 30 -10.33 2.21 -5.79
CA HIS A 30 -10.46 2.22 -4.34
C HIS A 30 -11.72 2.96 -3.91
N PRO A 31 -12.37 2.54 -2.80
CA PRO A 31 -13.55 3.23 -2.28
C PRO A 31 -13.28 4.71 -2.00
N ASP A 32 -14.29 5.55 -2.14
CA ASP A 32 -14.16 6.99 -1.89
C ASP A 32 -13.70 7.32 -0.47
N GLU A 33 -14.01 6.47 0.49
CA GLU A 33 -13.56 6.62 1.88
C GLU A 33 -12.08 6.29 2.07
N ARG A 34 -11.48 5.59 1.10
CA ARG A 34 -10.06 5.18 1.14
C ARG A 34 -9.39 5.50 -0.19
N PRO A 35 -9.34 6.79 -0.56
CA PRO A 35 -8.77 7.16 -1.84
C PRO A 35 -7.27 6.86 -1.90
N VAL A 36 -6.80 6.60 -3.10
CA VAL A 36 -5.36 6.43 -3.38
C VAL A 36 -4.93 7.51 -4.36
N ARG A 37 -3.78 8.08 -4.11
CA ARG A 37 -3.13 9.06 -5.00
C ARG A 37 -1.77 8.53 -5.41
N ILE A 38 -1.39 8.80 -6.64
CA ILE A 38 -0.09 8.40 -7.19
C ILE A 38 0.70 9.62 -7.61
N GLY A 39 2.00 9.54 -7.45
CA GLY A 39 2.92 10.61 -7.82
C GLY A 39 4.35 10.20 -7.70
N THR A 40 5.24 11.16 -7.80
CA THR A 40 6.69 10.94 -7.66
C THR A 40 7.27 11.90 -6.65
N ILE A 41 8.32 11.46 -5.96
CA ILE A 41 9.11 12.30 -5.04
C ILE A 41 10.57 12.15 -5.44
N ASP A 42 11.26 13.28 -5.60
CA ASP A 42 12.71 13.29 -5.84
C ASP A 42 13.44 13.45 -4.51
N HIS A 43 14.38 12.56 -4.25
CA HIS A 43 15.20 12.59 -3.05
C HIS A 43 16.61 12.09 -3.35
N ASP A 44 17.62 12.85 -2.97
CA ASP A 44 19.04 12.54 -3.19
C ASP A 44 19.37 12.14 -4.64
N GLY A 45 18.77 12.83 -5.62
CA GLY A 45 18.99 12.57 -7.04
C GLY A 45 18.22 11.38 -7.61
N GLU A 46 17.42 10.71 -6.80
CA GLU A 46 16.56 9.60 -7.24
C GLU A 46 15.09 10.01 -7.26
N THR A 47 14.35 9.48 -8.24
CA THR A 47 12.90 9.67 -8.35
C THR A 47 12.18 8.42 -7.88
N PHE A 48 11.34 8.57 -6.87
CA PHE A 48 10.55 7.48 -6.30
C PHE A 48 9.09 7.59 -6.74
N ARG A 49 8.52 6.49 -7.21
CA ARG A 49 7.07 6.40 -7.39
C ARG A 49 6.41 6.14 -6.05
N VAL A 50 5.38 6.92 -5.74
CA VAL A 50 4.72 6.86 -4.44
C VAL A 50 3.23 6.65 -4.63
N HIS A 51 2.68 5.69 -3.89
CA HIS A 51 1.24 5.50 -3.75
C HIS A 51 0.85 5.93 -2.35
N VAL A 52 0.00 6.95 -2.25
CA VAL A 52 -0.51 7.44 -0.97
C VAL A 52 -1.90 6.86 -0.74
N HIS A 53 -2.01 5.99 0.24
CA HIS A 53 -3.29 5.45 0.71
C HIS A 53 -3.81 6.34 1.83
N ILE A 54 -4.98 6.94 1.64
CA ILE A 54 -5.61 7.84 2.61
C ILE A 54 -6.67 7.05 3.37
N LEU A 55 -6.46 6.87 4.67
CA LEU A 55 -7.30 6.01 5.52
C LEU A 55 -7.69 6.74 6.80
N THR A 56 -8.90 6.47 7.31
CA THR A 56 -9.22 6.86 8.68
C THR A 56 -8.41 6.02 9.66
N GLY A 57 -7.92 6.65 10.73
CA GLY A 57 -7.08 5.95 11.73
C GLY A 57 -7.81 4.82 12.46
N GLU A 58 -9.14 4.78 12.39
CA GLU A 58 -9.98 3.76 13.02
C GLU A 58 -10.32 2.59 12.08
N ALA A 59 -9.95 2.68 10.80
CA ALA A 59 -10.26 1.62 9.83
C ALA A 59 -9.59 0.30 10.22
N ALA A 60 -10.32 -0.80 10.10
CA ALA A 60 -9.80 -2.15 10.35
C ALA A 60 -8.57 -2.45 9.48
N GLU A 61 -8.51 -1.89 8.28
CA GLU A 61 -7.37 -2.01 7.36
C GLU A 61 -6.08 -1.45 7.98
N VAL A 62 -6.16 -0.34 8.71
CA VAL A 62 -5.00 0.24 9.41
C VAL A 62 -4.45 -0.74 10.44
N ALA A 63 -5.34 -1.36 11.22
CA ALA A 63 -4.92 -2.35 12.21
C ALA A 63 -4.25 -3.56 11.56
N ARG A 64 -4.78 -4.06 10.43
CA ARG A 64 -4.18 -5.16 9.67
C ARG A 64 -2.80 -4.81 9.13
N GLN A 65 -2.66 -3.61 8.56
CA GLN A 65 -1.38 -3.17 8.00
C GLN A 65 -0.32 -2.99 9.09
N ARG A 66 -0.71 -2.44 10.23
CA ARG A 66 0.20 -2.31 11.39
C ARG A 66 0.61 -3.67 11.93
N HIS A 67 -0.33 -4.60 12.05
CA HIS A 67 -0.04 -5.95 12.51
C HIS A 67 0.95 -6.65 11.56
N PHE A 68 0.72 -6.56 10.25
CA PHE A 68 1.61 -7.11 9.25
C PHE A 68 3.02 -6.52 9.36
N ARG A 69 3.13 -5.21 9.43
CA ARG A 69 4.41 -4.50 9.61
C ARG A 69 5.15 -4.95 10.87
N ASP A 70 4.44 -5.01 11.98
CA ASP A 70 5.05 -5.33 13.27
C ASP A 70 5.49 -6.80 13.32
N THR A 71 4.71 -7.69 12.71
CA THR A 71 5.07 -9.11 12.56
C THR A 71 6.35 -9.28 11.75
N LEU A 72 6.48 -8.56 10.63
CA LEU A 72 7.71 -8.59 9.83
C LEU A 72 8.91 -8.04 10.61
N ARG A 73 8.72 -6.96 11.34
CA ARG A 73 9.81 -6.35 12.13
C ARG A 73 10.32 -7.28 13.23
N ALA A 74 9.46 -8.14 13.75
CA ALA A 74 9.80 -9.07 14.81
C ALA A 74 10.44 -10.37 14.30
N ASP A 75 10.38 -10.65 12.99
CA ASP A 75 10.82 -11.93 12.41
C ASP A 75 11.56 -11.70 11.09
N LEU A 76 12.89 -11.72 11.15
CA LEU A 76 13.74 -11.50 9.97
C LEU A 76 13.62 -12.61 8.93
N ALA A 77 13.35 -13.85 9.35
CA ALA A 77 13.11 -14.94 8.41
C ALA A 77 11.84 -14.69 7.59
N LEU A 78 10.83 -14.09 8.19
CA LEU A 78 9.60 -13.72 7.51
C LEU A 78 9.83 -12.58 6.50
N VAL A 79 10.69 -11.64 6.82
CA VAL A 79 11.10 -10.58 5.88
C VAL A 79 11.77 -11.20 4.66
N ALA A 80 12.69 -12.14 4.86
CA ALA A 80 13.35 -12.83 3.75
C ALA A 80 12.36 -13.59 2.87
N ALA A 81 11.38 -14.26 3.48
CA ALA A 81 10.31 -14.96 2.75
C ALA A 81 9.45 -13.99 1.94
N TYR A 82 9.12 -12.83 2.49
CA TYR A 82 8.35 -11.79 1.80
C TYR A 82 9.11 -11.26 0.57
N VAL A 83 10.40 -10.95 0.73
CA VAL A 83 11.24 -10.47 -0.37
C VAL A 83 11.37 -11.53 -1.46
N ALA A 84 11.58 -12.80 -1.08
CA ALA A 84 11.68 -13.90 -2.04
C ALA A 84 10.37 -14.08 -2.82
N ASP A 85 9.23 -13.98 -2.16
CA ASP A 85 7.92 -14.10 -2.78
C ASP A 85 7.67 -12.97 -3.79
N LYS A 86 8.01 -11.74 -3.43
CA LYS A 86 7.93 -10.59 -4.35
C LYS A 86 8.79 -10.77 -5.59
N ARG A 87 10.02 -11.26 -5.42
CA ARG A 87 10.94 -11.51 -6.53
C ARG A 87 10.42 -12.61 -7.44
N ARG A 88 9.86 -13.67 -6.87
CA ARG A 88 9.25 -14.77 -7.62
C ARG A 88 8.08 -14.29 -8.48
N ILE A 89 7.19 -13.47 -7.91
CA ILE A 89 6.05 -12.90 -8.63
C ILE A 89 6.52 -12.00 -9.76
N ALA A 90 7.51 -11.15 -9.51
CA ALA A 90 8.09 -10.26 -10.50
C ALA A 90 8.73 -11.05 -11.66
N ALA A 91 9.50 -12.11 -11.36
CA ALA A 91 10.11 -12.96 -12.35
C ALA A 91 9.11 -13.74 -13.20
N GLY A 92 7.93 -14.04 -12.64
CA GLY A 92 6.83 -14.69 -13.35
C GLY A 92 6.01 -13.77 -14.25
N GLY A 93 6.43 -12.50 -14.45
CA GLY A 93 5.72 -11.54 -15.28
C GLY A 93 4.62 -10.76 -14.54
N GLY A 94 4.50 -10.94 -13.24
CA GLY A 94 3.47 -10.30 -12.42
C GLY A 94 3.55 -8.77 -12.38
N ILE A 95 4.71 -8.19 -12.68
CA ILE A 95 4.86 -6.73 -12.75
C ILE A 95 4.14 -6.15 -13.98
N GLY A 96 4.07 -6.92 -15.08
CA GLY A 96 3.34 -6.52 -16.27
C GLY A 96 1.82 -6.65 -16.12
N ASP A 97 1.36 -7.47 -15.17
CA ASP A 97 -0.03 -7.62 -14.79
C ASP A 97 -0.19 -7.19 -13.32
N GLY A 98 -0.57 -5.91 -13.12
CA GLY A 98 -0.70 -5.34 -11.80
C GLY A 98 -1.76 -6.02 -10.93
N GLU A 99 -2.82 -6.58 -11.54
CA GLU A 99 -3.85 -7.32 -10.82
C GLU A 99 -3.32 -8.65 -10.28
N ALA A 100 -2.62 -9.43 -11.10
CA ALA A 100 -2.03 -10.69 -10.68
C ALA A 100 -0.99 -10.48 -9.57
N TYR A 101 -0.16 -9.45 -9.70
CA TYR A 101 0.81 -9.08 -8.67
C TYR A 101 0.12 -8.71 -7.35
N ALA A 102 -0.90 -7.87 -7.41
CA ALA A 102 -1.63 -7.44 -6.21
C ALA A 102 -2.32 -8.62 -5.52
N ASN A 103 -2.92 -9.55 -6.29
CA ASN A 103 -3.58 -10.73 -5.75
C ASN A 103 -2.59 -11.66 -5.05
N ALA A 104 -1.45 -11.94 -5.66
CA ALA A 104 -0.43 -12.81 -5.09
C ALA A 104 0.18 -12.20 -3.82
N LYS A 105 0.45 -10.91 -3.83
CA LYS A 105 0.93 -10.16 -2.66
C LYS A 105 -0.11 -10.19 -1.53
N GLY A 106 -1.39 -10.01 -1.87
CA GLY A 106 -2.49 -10.05 -0.91
C GLY A 106 -2.61 -11.41 -0.23
N GLN A 107 -2.41 -12.51 -0.96
CA GLN A 107 -2.42 -13.85 -0.40
C GLN A 107 -1.31 -14.06 0.63
N PHE A 108 -0.12 -13.56 0.36
CA PHE A 108 0.98 -13.63 1.32
C PHE A 108 0.67 -12.85 2.59
N ILE A 109 0.17 -11.63 2.46
CA ILE A 109 -0.19 -10.78 3.59
C ILE A 109 -1.28 -11.44 4.44
N ALA A 110 -2.30 -12.02 3.80
CA ALA A 110 -3.37 -12.73 4.49
C ALA A 110 -2.82 -13.93 5.26
N SER A 111 -1.93 -14.72 4.66
CA SER A 111 -1.34 -15.89 5.32
C SER A 111 -0.56 -15.51 6.58
N VAL A 112 0.17 -14.40 6.55
CA VAL A 112 0.89 -13.88 7.73
C VAL A 112 -0.08 -13.46 8.82
N ASN A 113 -1.13 -12.72 8.47
CA ASN A 113 -2.09 -12.21 9.43
C ASN A 113 -2.94 -13.30 10.07
N GLU A 114 -3.22 -14.40 9.35
CA GLU A 114 -4.00 -15.52 9.86
C GLU A 114 -3.19 -16.43 10.81
N THR A 115 -1.90 -16.57 10.57
CA THR A 115 -1.05 -17.50 11.34
C THR A 115 -0.33 -16.84 12.51
N ARG A 116 -0.36 -15.55 12.61
CA ARG A 116 0.38 -14.77 13.59
C ARG A 116 -0.45 -13.61 14.11
#